data_207d7e9304ab9bd07d0e58c79b8990dc
#
_entry.id   207d7e9304ab9bd07d0e58c79b8990dc
#
_cell.length_a   1.000
_cell.length_b   1.000
_cell.length_c   1.000
_cell.angle_alpha   90.00
_cell.angle_beta   90.00
_cell.angle_gamma   90.00
#
_symmetry.space_group_name_H-M   'P 1'
#
loop_
_entity.id
_entity.type
_entity.pdbx_description
1 polymer ?
#
loop_
_entity_poly.entity_id
_entity_poly.type
_entity_poly.pdbx_seq_one_letter_code
_entity_poly.pdbx_strand_id
1 'polypeptide(L)'
;MNKPSLRLLASFALPFAALSQDAVTTATPKAAPAGKAPAVVYFTHDISPDGLAKAYKALGRPLEGRKVTVKISTGEAGNNHYLKPELIGPLVQSLKGDIVECNTAYGGSRQETPKHRKTIEEHGFNAIAKVVIMDEFDQLDIPCPSSSSHLQKDLIGAAFTNYSGFVILNHFKGHQMGGFGGALKNLSIGVASTSGKARIHSAGKTDKTPDCWRMLPPQKDFIESMAEAAGAVVDYMGDRAVYISVMNNISIDCDCNGHPAKPEMADVGILASLDPVALDKACVDLVYASDPKTSASLRKRMEKQLGPHILDHAEGLGYGTKSYKLVSLDGNEPPSTKRVD
;
A
#
# COMPACT_ATOMS: atom_id res chain seq x y z
N MET A 1 34.58 -12.46 -69.20
CA MET A 1 34.01 -13.66 -68.59
C MET A 1 34.63 -13.81 -67.23
N ASN A 2 34.00 -13.17 -66.19
CA ASN A 2 34.46 -13.27 -64.83
C ASN A 2 33.26 -13.68 -63.97
N LYS A 3 33.36 -14.81 -63.30
CA LYS A 3 32.37 -15.34 -62.32
C LYS A 3 32.56 -14.62 -61.00
N PRO A 4 31.51 -14.21 -60.28
CA PRO A 4 31.62 -13.74 -58.90
C PRO A 4 31.58 -14.92 -57.93
N SER A 5 32.50 -14.91 -57.01
CA SER A 5 32.64 -15.87 -55.89
C SER A 5 31.60 -15.58 -54.80
N LEU A 6 30.85 -16.62 -54.44
CA LEU A 6 29.89 -16.67 -53.37
C LEU A 6 30.62 -16.70 -52.01
N ARG A 7 30.49 -15.69 -51.17
CA ARG A 7 30.95 -15.72 -49.76
C ARG A 7 29.87 -16.31 -48.88
N LEU A 8 30.19 -17.41 -48.24
CA LEU A 8 29.40 -18.09 -47.24
C LEU A 8 29.42 -17.25 -45.93
N LEU A 9 28.29 -16.73 -45.49
CA LEU A 9 28.12 -16.13 -44.18
C LEU A 9 27.81 -17.25 -43.19
N ALA A 10 28.76 -17.53 -42.30
CA ALA A 10 28.53 -18.43 -41.16
C ALA A 10 27.69 -17.73 -40.09
N SER A 11 26.46 -18.21 -39.87
CA SER A 11 25.62 -17.81 -38.73
C SER A 11 26.15 -18.50 -37.48
N PHE A 12 26.66 -17.68 -36.55
CA PHE A 12 26.92 -18.14 -35.19
C PHE A 12 25.57 -18.08 -34.40
N ALA A 13 24.99 -19.25 -34.17
CA ALA A 13 23.90 -19.41 -33.22
C ALA A 13 24.52 -19.56 -31.82
N LEU A 14 24.26 -18.59 -30.95
CA LEU A 14 24.54 -18.70 -29.53
C LEU A 14 23.44 -19.59 -28.88
N PRO A 15 23.79 -20.49 -27.97
CA PRO A 15 22.81 -21.31 -27.30
C PRO A 15 22.01 -20.46 -26.30
N PHE A 16 20.69 -20.43 -26.47
CA PHE A 16 19.75 -19.97 -25.46
C PHE A 16 19.86 -20.93 -24.26
N ALA A 17 20.40 -20.45 -23.14
CA ALA A 17 20.29 -21.15 -21.86
C ALA A 17 18.82 -21.14 -21.44
N ALA A 18 18.20 -22.31 -21.40
CA ALA A 18 16.89 -22.51 -20.85
C ALA A 18 16.94 -22.20 -19.33
N LEU A 19 16.33 -21.10 -18.93
CA LEU A 19 16.02 -20.84 -17.54
C LEU A 19 14.97 -21.89 -17.11
N SER A 20 15.35 -22.72 -16.15
CA SER A 20 14.47 -23.69 -15.51
C SER A 20 13.26 -22.95 -14.91
N GLN A 21 12.07 -23.35 -15.35
CA GLN A 21 10.82 -23.01 -14.69
C GLN A 21 10.79 -23.74 -13.35
N ASP A 22 11.31 -23.10 -12.31
CA ASP A 22 11.11 -23.59 -10.95
C ASP A 22 9.63 -23.48 -10.59
N ALA A 23 9.11 -24.59 -10.11
CA ALA A 23 7.73 -24.87 -9.85
C ALA A 23 7.07 -23.77 -9.00
N VAL A 24 6.03 -23.16 -9.55
CA VAL A 24 5.04 -22.39 -8.80
C VAL A 24 4.37 -23.37 -7.82
N THR A 25 4.82 -23.38 -6.59
CA THR A 25 4.15 -24.10 -5.50
C THR A 25 2.77 -23.45 -5.31
N THR A 26 1.72 -24.18 -5.65
CA THR A 26 0.33 -23.81 -5.36
C THR A 26 0.19 -23.69 -3.83
N ALA A 27 0.02 -22.47 -3.34
CA ALA A 27 -0.23 -22.22 -1.93
C ALA A 27 -1.58 -22.87 -1.55
N THR A 28 -1.51 -23.80 -0.61
CA THR A 28 -2.68 -24.43 0.01
C THR A 28 -3.53 -23.35 0.70
N PRO A 29 -4.87 -23.39 0.62
CA PRO A 29 -5.72 -22.42 1.30
C PRO A 29 -5.41 -22.42 2.80
N LYS A 30 -5.01 -21.26 3.32
CA LYS A 30 -4.75 -21.07 4.75
C LYS A 30 -6.13 -21.00 5.43
N ALA A 31 -6.54 -22.09 6.11
CA ALA A 31 -7.76 -22.08 6.89
C ALA A 31 -7.71 -20.92 7.89
N ALA A 32 -8.81 -20.16 7.99
CA ALA A 32 -8.96 -19.12 8.98
C ALA A 32 -8.77 -19.71 10.37
N PRO A 33 -7.75 -19.33 11.16
CA PRO A 33 -7.50 -19.95 12.43
C PRO A 33 -8.47 -19.41 13.48
N ALA A 34 -9.30 -20.28 14.03
CA ALA A 34 -9.97 -20.03 15.29
C ALA A 34 -8.91 -19.77 16.38
N GLY A 35 -8.95 -18.58 17.01
CA GLY A 35 -8.18 -18.31 18.23
C GLY A 35 -6.75 -17.79 18.07
N LYS A 36 -6.44 -17.00 17.02
CA LYS A 36 -5.16 -16.26 17.01
C LYS A 36 -5.09 -15.32 18.21
N ALA A 37 -3.93 -15.30 18.89
CA ALA A 37 -3.65 -14.27 19.89
C ALA A 37 -3.81 -12.87 19.28
N PRO A 38 -4.29 -11.86 20.03
CA PRO A 38 -4.41 -10.50 19.55
C PRO A 38 -3.07 -10.02 18.99
N ALA A 39 -3.11 -9.38 17.81
CA ALA A 39 -1.93 -8.76 17.23
C ALA A 39 -1.50 -7.54 18.06
N VAL A 40 -0.21 -7.24 18.11
CA VAL A 40 0.29 -6.05 18.79
C VAL A 40 0.28 -4.88 17.83
N VAL A 41 -0.31 -3.78 18.26
CA VAL A 41 -0.22 -2.48 17.59
C VAL A 41 0.45 -1.51 18.55
N TYR A 42 1.62 -1.02 18.19
CA TYR A 42 2.33 0.01 18.94
C TYR A 42 1.80 1.39 18.58
N PHE A 43 1.78 2.29 19.55
CA PHE A 43 1.24 3.64 19.40
C PHE A 43 2.13 4.68 20.08
N THR A 44 2.33 5.83 19.44
CA THR A 44 2.89 7.04 20.04
C THR A 44 2.14 8.28 19.56
N HIS A 45 1.95 9.28 20.46
CA HIS A 45 1.42 10.59 20.08
C HIS A 45 2.46 11.45 19.34
N ASP A 46 3.74 11.11 19.47
CA ASP A 46 4.85 11.86 18.89
C ASP A 46 4.90 11.70 17.37
N ILE A 47 4.34 12.69 16.65
CA ILE A 47 4.39 12.77 15.18
C ILE A 47 5.64 13.56 14.78
N SER A 48 6.79 12.98 15.10
CA SER A 48 8.11 13.49 14.73
C SER A 48 8.94 12.39 14.06
N PRO A 49 10.08 12.71 13.44
CA PRO A 49 11.03 11.70 12.97
C PRO A 49 11.44 10.71 14.05
N ASP A 50 11.61 11.18 15.29
CA ASP A 50 11.98 10.33 16.43
C ASP A 50 10.82 9.39 16.83
N GLY A 51 9.58 9.91 16.86
CA GLY A 51 8.39 9.10 17.09
C GLY A 51 8.22 8.03 16.01
N LEU A 52 8.47 8.37 14.74
CA LEU A 52 8.42 7.41 13.63
C LEU A 52 9.51 6.32 13.77
N ALA A 53 10.73 6.71 14.10
CA ALA A 53 11.83 5.78 14.34
C ALA A 53 11.56 4.86 15.55
N LYS A 54 10.97 5.41 16.62
CA LYS A 54 10.55 4.67 17.82
C LYS A 54 9.48 3.63 17.49
N ALA A 55 8.46 4.00 16.70
CA ALA A 55 7.42 3.09 16.26
C ALA A 55 7.98 1.95 15.38
N TYR A 56 8.89 2.26 14.45
CA TYR A 56 9.58 1.25 13.65
C TYR A 56 10.39 0.27 14.52
N LYS A 57 11.20 0.78 15.45
CA LYS A 57 12.04 -0.06 16.34
C LYS A 57 11.20 -0.97 17.23
N ALA A 58 10.04 -0.52 17.69
CA ALA A 58 9.15 -1.32 18.55
C ALA A 58 8.64 -2.59 17.86
N LEU A 59 8.61 -2.64 16.53
CA LEU A 59 8.19 -3.82 15.77
C LEU A 59 9.13 -5.03 15.93
N GLY A 60 10.39 -4.80 16.35
CA GLY A 60 11.36 -5.88 16.57
C GLY A 60 11.69 -6.71 15.33
N ARG A 61 11.39 -6.19 14.13
CA ARG A 61 11.71 -6.83 12.85
C ARG A 61 12.70 -5.96 12.08
N PRO A 62 14.01 -6.18 12.28
CA PRO A 62 15.04 -5.43 11.58
C PRO A 62 15.05 -5.77 10.09
N LEU A 63 15.25 -4.75 9.26
CA LEU A 63 15.39 -4.89 7.80
C LEU A 63 16.83 -4.66 7.32
N GLU A 64 17.79 -4.54 8.25
CA GLU A 64 19.21 -4.36 7.96
C GLU A 64 19.76 -5.52 7.10
N GLY A 65 20.63 -5.19 6.16
CA GLY A 65 21.19 -6.14 5.20
C GLY A 65 20.25 -6.51 4.04
N ARG A 66 19.01 -6.00 4.05
CA ARG A 66 18.05 -6.13 2.95
C ARG A 66 18.15 -4.92 2.02
N LYS A 67 17.74 -5.09 0.77
CA LYS A 67 17.45 -3.97 -0.12
C LYS A 67 16.05 -3.46 0.23
N VAL A 68 16.00 -2.38 1.02
CA VAL A 68 14.76 -1.90 1.61
C VAL A 68 14.02 -0.95 0.67
N THR A 69 12.70 -1.05 0.64
CA THR A 69 11.83 -0.04 0.07
C THR A 69 10.84 0.49 1.09
N VAL A 70 10.51 1.78 0.97
CA VAL A 70 9.45 2.45 1.73
C VAL A 70 8.34 2.83 0.78
N LYS A 71 7.20 2.12 0.87
CA LYS A 71 6.02 2.38 0.05
C LYS A 71 5.17 3.47 0.70
N ILE A 72 5.05 4.58 0.00
CA ILE A 72 4.24 5.75 0.43
C ILE A 72 3.27 6.17 -0.67
N SER A 73 2.48 7.21 -0.40
CA SER A 73 1.82 8.05 -1.41
C SER A 73 2.51 9.40 -1.43
N THR A 74 3.03 9.80 -2.60
CA THR A 74 3.73 11.08 -2.78
C THR A 74 2.80 12.28 -2.88
N GLY A 75 1.48 12.04 -2.98
CA GLY A 75 0.48 13.09 -3.11
C GLY A 75 0.31 13.60 -4.54
N GLU A 76 -0.90 14.03 -4.90
CA GLU A 76 -1.22 14.70 -6.18
C GLU A 76 -0.70 16.12 -6.15
N ALA A 77 -0.33 16.70 -7.30
CA ALA A 77 0.06 18.11 -7.39
C ALA A 77 -1.03 19.03 -6.82
N GLY A 78 -0.62 20.00 -6.02
CA GLY A 78 -1.53 20.89 -5.28
C GLY A 78 -2.01 20.37 -3.93
N ASN A 79 -1.85 19.07 -3.64
CA ASN A 79 -2.07 18.53 -2.30
C ASN A 79 -0.92 18.93 -1.36
N ASN A 80 -1.26 19.30 -0.14
CA ASN A 80 -0.27 19.65 0.90
C ASN A 80 -0.43 18.83 2.20
N HIS A 81 -1.32 17.82 2.21
CA HIS A 81 -1.57 16.98 3.39
C HIS A 81 -0.77 15.68 3.41
N TYR A 82 -0.10 15.30 2.31
CA TYR A 82 0.71 14.08 2.24
C TYR A 82 1.83 14.05 3.30
N LEU A 83 2.34 12.88 3.61
CA LEU A 83 3.48 12.71 4.55
C LEU A 83 4.70 13.47 4.05
N LYS A 84 5.12 14.44 4.84
CA LYS A 84 6.21 15.36 4.45
C LYS A 84 7.57 14.65 4.46
N PRO A 85 8.46 14.98 3.50
CA PRO A 85 9.82 14.45 3.48
C PRO A 85 10.57 14.65 4.79
N GLU A 86 10.38 15.79 5.48
CA GLU A 86 11.02 16.10 6.75
C GLU A 86 10.64 15.11 7.86
N LEU A 87 9.42 14.60 7.84
CA LEU A 87 8.96 13.62 8.82
C LEU A 87 9.54 12.23 8.54
N ILE A 88 9.52 11.79 7.28
CA ILE A 88 9.85 10.40 6.94
C ILE A 88 11.32 10.20 6.57
N GLY A 89 12.01 11.27 6.15
CA GLY A 89 13.37 11.23 5.62
C GLY A 89 14.39 10.55 6.55
N PRO A 90 14.47 10.91 7.84
CA PRO A 90 15.40 10.26 8.75
C PRO A 90 15.22 8.74 8.85
N LEU A 91 13.99 8.23 8.86
CA LEU A 91 13.74 6.78 8.83
C LEU A 91 14.19 6.16 7.51
N VAL A 92 13.78 6.73 6.36
CA VAL A 92 14.14 6.23 5.04
C VAL A 92 15.65 6.16 4.86
N GLN A 93 16.36 7.21 5.27
CA GLN A 93 17.83 7.30 5.19
C GLN A 93 18.52 6.31 6.13
N SER A 94 18.03 6.13 7.37
CA SER A 94 18.58 5.15 8.31
C SER A 94 18.50 3.71 7.78
N LEU A 95 17.47 3.42 7.00
CA LEU A 95 17.25 2.12 6.34
C LEU A 95 18.00 1.99 5.00
N LYS A 96 18.62 3.07 4.52
CA LYS A 96 19.17 3.17 3.15
C LYS A 96 18.14 2.73 2.12
N GLY A 97 16.87 3.09 2.36
CA GLY A 97 15.73 2.64 1.58
C GLY A 97 15.46 3.52 0.35
N ASP A 98 14.97 2.93 -0.72
CA ASP A 98 14.34 3.67 -1.81
C ASP A 98 12.87 3.94 -1.48
N ILE A 99 12.33 5.08 -1.89
CA ILE A 99 10.88 5.33 -1.88
C ILE A 99 10.28 4.73 -3.15
N VAL A 100 9.11 4.07 -3.03
CA VAL A 100 8.43 3.49 -4.20
C VAL A 100 6.97 3.90 -4.27
N GLU A 101 6.49 4.08 -5.50
CA GLU A 101 5.10 4.32 -5.86
C GLU A 101 4.81 3.79 -7.27
N CYS A 102 3.52 3.73 -7.66
CA CYS A 102 3.08 3.47 -9.04
C CYS A 102 2.30 4.64 -9.60
N ASN A 103 2.25 4.74 -10.92
CA ASN A 103 1.37 5.67 -11.63
C ASN A 103 -0.10 5.43 -11.27
N THR A 104 -0.93 6.45 -11.42
CA THR A 104 -2.36 6.37 -11.12
C THR A 104 -3.17 5.91 -12.34
N ALA A 105 -4.35 5.34 -12.10
CA ALA A 105 -5.28 4.93 -13.16
C ALA A 105 -6.31 6.01 -13.52
N TYR A 106 -6.31 7.14 -12.83
CA TYR A 106 -7.16 8.30 -13.10
C TYR A 106 -6.34 9.45 -13.69
N GLY A 107 -7.00 10.41 -14.33
CA GLY A 107 -6.36 11.63 -14.84
C GLY A 107 -5.84 12.51 -13.71
N GLY A 108 -4.57 12.93 -13.83
CA GLY A 108 -3.91 13.76 -12.83
C GLY A 108 -2.42 13.90 -13.09
N SER A 109 -1.70 14.52 -12.16
CA SER A 109 -0.26 14.74 -12.28
C SER A 109 0.57 13.47 -12.16
N ARG A 110 -0.01 12.39 -11.60
CA ARG A 110 0.66 11.11 -11.39
C ARG A 110 0.20 10.01 -12.34
N GLN A 111 -0.56 10.33 -13.38
CA GLN A 111 -1.01 9.34 -14.37
C GLN A 111 0.13 8.88 -15.29
N GLU A 112 1.01 9.81 -15.67
CA GLU A 112 2.11 9.57 -16.60
C GLU A 112 3.44 9.76 -15.88
N THR A 113 4.40 8.86 -16.10
CA THR A 113 5.70 8.85 -15.42
C THR A 113 6.42 10.21 -15.46
N PRO A 114 6.52 10.94 -16.58
CA PRO A 114 7.21 12.23 -16.59
C PRO A 114 6.54 13.28 -15.69
N LYS A 115 5.21 13.34 -15.68
CA LYS A 115 4.46 14.24 -14.81
C LYS A 115 4.55 13.84 -13.35
N HIS A 116 4.49 12.52 -13.08
CA HIS A 116 4.63 11.96 -11.74
C HIS A 116 6.01 12.26 -11.15
N ARG A 117 7.10 12.12 -11.93
CA ARG A 117 8.45 12.51 -11.51
C ARG A 117 8.54 13.98 -11.15
N LYS A 118 7.90 14.87 -11.93
CA LYS A 118 7.83 16.29 -11.62
C LYS A 118 7.13 16.55 -10.28
N THR A 119 5.99 15.90 -10.03
CA THR A 119 5.27 16.01 -8.76
C THR A 119 6.11 15.51 -7.58
N ILE A 120 6.84 14.40 -7.74
CA ILE A 120 7.77 13.87 -6.73
C ILE A 120 8.86 14.89 -6.40
N GLU A 121 9.42 15.55 -7.41
CA GLU A 121 10.45 16.59 -7.25
C GLU A 121 9.88 17.82 -6.54
N GLU A 122 8.72 18.33 -6.99
CA GLU A 122 8.03 19.48 -6.40
C GLU A 122 7.66 19.24 -4.94
N HIS A 123 7.35 18.00 -4.56
CA HIS A 123 7.04 17.60 -3.19
C HIS A 123 8.30 17.30 -2.35
N GLY A 124 9.50 17.38 -2.91
CA GLY A 124 10.77 17.30 -2.20
C GLY A 124 11.26 15.88 -1.89
N PHE A 125 10.62 14.82 -2.38
CA PHE A 125 11.01 13.44 -2.04
C PHE A 125 12.39 13.05 -2.57
N ASN A 126 12.83 13.62 -3.71
CA ASN A 126 14.15 13.35 -4.29
C ASN A 126 15.31 13.86 -3.39
N ALA A 127 15.03 14.77 -2.45
CA ALA A 127 16.03 15.27 -1.50
C ALA A 127 16.35 14.27 -0.38
N ILE A 128 15.45 13.31 -0.10
CA ILE A 128 15.60 12.38 1.03
C ILE A 128 15.98 10.96 0.60
N ALA A 129 15.58 10.53 -0.62
CA ALA A 129 15.89 9.21 -1.14
C ALA A 129 15.70 9.14 -2.66
N LYS A 130 16.20 8.06 -3.28
CA LYS A 130 15.80 7.70 -4.63
C LYS A 130 14.33 7.32 -4.64
N VAL A 131 13.54 7.89 -5.58
CA VAL A 131 12.14 7.53 -5.78
C VAL A 131 12.00 6.72 -7.05
N VAL A 132 11.37 5.56 -6.95
CA VAL A 132 11.16 4.62 -8.06
C VAL A 132 9.66 4.50 -8.35
N ILE A 133 9.28 4.80 -9.58
CA ILE A 133 7.93 4.52 -10.10
C ILE A 133 7.95 3.09 -10.60
N MET A 134 7.30 2.19 -9.86
CA MET A 134 7.48 0.76 -9.99
C MET A 134 6.93 0.17 -11.30
N ASP A 135 5.92 0.82 -11.86
CA ASP A 135 5.26 0.45 -13.13
C ASP A 135 5.69 1.33 -14.32
N GLU A 136 6.84 2.01 -14.21
CA GLU A 136 7.35 2.87 -15.28
C GLU A 136 7.64 2.10 -16.57
N PHE A 137 8.20 0.89 -16.46
CA PHE A 137 8.64 0.11 -17.61
C PHE A 137 7.85 -1.18 -17.77
N ASP A 138 7.40 -1.80 -16.68
CA ASP A 138 6.76 -3.10 -16.71
C ASP A 138 5.91 -3.36 -15.46
N GLN A 139 5.09 -4.40 -15.54
CA GLN A 139 4.26 -4.92 -14.45
C GLN A 139 4.45 -6.43 -14.32
N LEU A 140 4.15 -6.96 -13.15
CA LEU A 140 4.22 -8.37 -12.85
C LEU A 140 2.87 -8.88 -12.33
N ASP A 141 2.47 -10.04 -12.82
CA ASP A 141 1.32 -10.79 -12.31
C ASP A 141 1.72 -11.52 -11.03
N ILE A 142 0.98 -11.30 -9.95
CA ILE A 142 1.10 -12.10 -8.73
C ILE A 142 -0.26 -12.76 -8.42
N PRO A 143 -0.28 -14.04 -7.99
CA PRO A 143 -1.55 -14.72 -7.71
C PRO A 143 -2.26 -14.09 -6.51
N CYS A 144 -3.56 -13.89 -6.63
CA CYS A 144 -4.43 -13.60 -5.50
C CYS A 144 -4.73 -14.89 -4.71
N PRO A 145 -5.18 -14.77 -3.44
CA PRO A 145 -5.60 -15.91 -2.64
C PRO A 145 -6.54 -16.82 -3.41
N SER A 146 -6.39 -18.14 -3.28
CA SER A 146 -7.27 -19.10 -3.96
C SER A 146 -8.75 -19.01 -3.53
N SER A 147 -9.02 -18.38 -2.39
CA SER A 147 -10.35 -18.08 -1.87
C SER A 147 -10.91 -16.72 -2.34
N SER A 148 -10.18 -15.99 -3.19
CA SER A 148 -10.64 -14.74 -3.77
C SER A 148 -11.88 -14.94 -4.63
N SER A 149 -12.85 -14.01 -4.50
CA SER A 149 -14.12 -14.06 -5.24
C SER A 149 -14.08 -13.23 -6.52
N HIS A 150 -13.17 -12.22 -6.59
CA HIS A 150 -13.14 -11.22 -7.66
C HIS A 150 -11.84 -11.25 -8.47
N LEU A 151 -10.70 -11.43 -7.80
CA LEU A 151 -9.39 -11.37 -8.44
C LEU A 151 -8.69 -12.72 -8.41
N GLN A 152 -8.28 -13.24 -9.57
CA GLN A 152 -7.40 -14.40 -9.65
C GLN A 152 -5.93 -14.00 -9.50
N LYS A 153 -5.59 -12.78 -9.91
CA LYS A 153 -4.25 -12.19 -9.85
C LYS A 153 -4.32 -10.69 -9.68
N ASP A 154 -3.30 -10.12 -9.06
CA ASP A 154 -3.04 -8.69 -9.08
C ASP A 154 -1.90 -8.38 -10.07
N LEU A 155 -1.89 -7.17 -10.60
CA LEU A 155 -0.86 -6.65 -11.50
C LEU A 155 -0.10 -5.55 -10.76
N ILE A 156 1.09 -5.89 -10.26
CA ILE A 156 1.92 -4.95 -9.49
C ILE A 156 2.99 -4.29 -10.37
N GLY A 157 3.50 -3.14 -9.94
CA GLY A 157 4.65 -2.53 -10.60
C GLY A 157 5.88 -3.45 -10.51
N ALA A 158 6.47 -3.81 -11.65
CA ALA A 158 7.52 -4.84 -11.71
C ALA A 158 8.73 -4.52 -10.84
N ALA A 159 9.09 -3.23 -10.69
CA ALA A 159 10.24 -2.83 -9.88
C ALA A 159 10.07 -3.13 -8.37
N PHE A 160 8.86 -3.46 -7.88
CA PHE A 160 8.65 -3.91 -6.51
C PHE A 160 9.47 -5.17 -6.19
N THR A 161 9.68 -6.03 -7.18
CA THR A 161 10.45 -7.27 -7.04
C THR A 161 11.95 -7.07 -6.83
N ASN A 162 12.45 -5.87 -7.05
CA ASN A 162 13.86 -5.54 -6.82
C ASN A 162 14.23 -5.41 -5.34
N TYR A 163 13.25 -5.52 -4.42
CA TYR A 163 13.44 -5.30 -3.01
C TYR A 163 13.24 -6.57 -2.19
N SER A 164 13.89 -6.62 -1.04
CA SER A 164 13.85 -7.76 -0.13
C SER A 164 13.44 -7.38 1.30
N GLY A 165 13.20 -6.09 1.56
CA GLY A 165 12.67 -5.57 2.81
C GLY A 165 11.65 -4.46 2.52
N PHE A 166 10.51 -4.46 3.23
CA PHE A 166 9.36 -3.63 2.89
C PHE A 166 8.86 -2.86 4.10
N VAL A 167 8.86 -1.54 4.02
CA VAL A 167 8.16 -0.66 4.96
C VAL A 167 6.94 -0.10 4.24
N ILE A 168 5.75 -0.52 4.65
CA ILE A 168 4.50 0.02 4.15
C ILE A 168 4.11 1.18 5.07
N LEU A 169 4.48 2.38 4.64
CA LEU A 169 4.28 3.61 5.42
C LEU A 169 3.05 4.35 4.89
N ASN A 170 2.04 4.41 5.72
CA ASN A 170 0.72 4.88 5.33
C ASN A 170 0.45 6.26 5.94
N HIS A 171 -0.11 7.15 5.15
CA HIS A 171 -0.83 8.30 5.66
C HIS A 171 -2.30 7.88 5.83
N PHE A 172 -2.77 7.76 7.07
CA PHE A 172 -4.15 7.37 7.34
C PHE A 172 -5.10 8.57 7.19
N LYS A 173 -6.13 8.43 6.36
CA LYS A 173 -7.10 9.48 6.03
C LYS A 173 -8.34 8.91 5.38
N GLY A 174 -9.32 9.76 5.08
CA GLY A 174 -10.46 9.40 4.25
C GLY A 174 -10.07 9.04 2.82
N HIS A 175 -10.96 8.33 2.14
CA HIS A 175 -10.82 8.00 0.72
C HIS A 175 -12.17 8.02 0.03
N GLN A 176 -12.23 8.64 -1.16
CA GLN A 176 -13.48 8.87 -1.87
C GLN A 176 -14.22 7.57 -2.22
N MET A 177 -13.51 6.54 -2.66
CA MET A 177 -14.09 5.27 -3.06
C MET A 177 -13.94 4.19 -1.99
N GLY A 178 -12.80 4.11 -1.30
CA GLY A 178 -12.52 3.05 -0.31
C GLY A 178 -12.94 3.38 1.13
N GLY A 179 -13.57 4.54 1.37
CA GLY A 179 -13.94 4.99 2.72
C GLY A 179 -12.77 5.58 3.50
N PHE A 180 -11.68 4.85 3.65
CA PHE A 180 -10.41 5.31 4.20
C PHE A 180 -9.21 4.77 3.41
N GLY A 181 -8.05 5.37 3.64
CA GLY A 181 -6.76 4.91 3.12
C GLY A 181 -5.85 4.56 4.30
N GLY A 182 -5.47 3.30 4.39
CA GLY A 182 -4.57 2.73 5.39
C GLY A 182 -3.61 1.73 4.74
N ALA A 183 -3.12 0.76 5.51
CA ALA A 183 -2.17 -0.25 5.06
C ALA A 183 -2.73 -1.13 3.94
N LEU A 184 -3.95 -1.65 4.09
CA LEU A 184 -4.57 -2.50 3.08
C LEU A 184 -4.77 -1.77 1.73
N LYS A 185 -5.18 -0.49 1.78
CA LYS A 185 -5.28 0.32 0.54
C LYS A 185 -3.92 0.62 -0.06
N ASN A 186 -2.89 0.88 0.75
CA ASN A 186 -1.54 1.12 0.25
C ASN A 186 -0.91 -0.14 -0.35
N LEU A 187 -1.18 -1.31 0.22
CA LEU A 187 -0.81 -2.61 -0.33
C LEU A 187 -1.50 -2.89 -1.67
N SER A 188 -2.81 -2.74 -1.75
CA SER A 188 -3.58 -3.00 -2.95
C SER A 188 -3.36 -1.93 -4.03
N ILE A 189 -4.09 -0.83 -3.94
CA ILE A 189 -4.05 0.25 -4.94
C ILE A 189 -2.65 0.88 -5.05
N GLY A 190 -1.90 0.97 -3.93
CA GLY A 190 -0.60 1.62 -3.92
C GLY A 190 0.50 0.83 -4.64
N VAL A 191 0.50 -0.50 -4.57
CA VAL A 191 1.51 -1.37 -5.19
C VAL A 191 1.10 -1.79 -6.60
N ALA A 192 -0.21 -1.83 -6.89
CA ALA A 192 -0.71 -2.17 -8.20
C ALA A 192 -0.20 -1.20 -9.29
N SER A 193 0.13 -1.72 -10.46
CA SER A 193 0.37 -0.94 -11.68
C SER A 193 -0.89 -0.18 -12.12
N THR A 194 -0.78 0.67 -13.12
CA THR A 194 -1.96 1.32 -13.71
C THR A 194 -3.03 0.31 -14.14
N SER A 195 -2.62 -0.79 -14.78
CA SER A 195 -3.52 -1.89 -15.16
C SER A 195 -4.08 -2.65 -13.94
N GLY A 196 -3.24 -2.90 -12.93
CA GLY A 196 -3.68 -3.51 -11.67
C GLY A 196 -4.72 -2.67 -10.94
N LYS A 197 -4.50 -1.34 -10.88
CA LYS A 197 -5.51 -0.42 -10.34
C LYS A 197 -6.84 -0.51 -11.10
N ALA A 198 -6.79 -0.55 -12.43
CA ALA A 198 -7.99 -0.71 -13.25
C ALA A 198 -8.72 -2.02 -12.94
N ARG A 199 -7.95 -3.10 -12.77
CA ARG A 199 -8.48 -4.43 -12.43
C ARG A 199 -9.15 -4.44 -11.05
N ILE A 200 -8.52 -3.86 -10.03
CA ILE A 200 -9.09 -3.73 -8.68
C ILE A 200 -10.37 -2.90 -8.71
N HIS A 201 -10.35 -1.72 -9.37
CA HIS A 201 -11.51 -0.82 -9.43
C HIS A 201 -12.70 -1.43 -10.17
N SER A 202 -12.46 -2.36 -11.07
CA SER A 202 -13.51 -3.06 -11.82
C SER A 202 -13.90 -4.43 -11.24
N ALA A 203 -13.35 -4.82 -10.07
CA ALA A 203 -13.50 -6.17 -9.51
C ALA A 203 -13.18 -7.27 -10.56
N GLY A 204 -12.02 -7.16 -11.18
CA GLY A 204 -11.51 -8.15 -12.13
C GLY A 204 -12.05 -8.07 -13.55
N LYS A 205 -13.02 -7.19 -13.86
CA LYS A 205 -13.67 -7.14 -15.17
C LYS A 205 -12.79 -6.63 -16.30
N THR A 206 -11.87 -5.72 -16.00
CA THR A 206 -10.93 -5.14 -16.97
C THR A 206 -9.64 -4.67 -16.31
N ASP A 207 -8.54 -4.71 -17.05
CA ASP A 207 -7.25 -4.14 -16.69
C ASP A 207 -6.92 -2.85 -17.48
N LYS A 208 -7.91 -2.29 -18.17
CA LYS A 208 -7.75 -1.12 -19.03
C LYS A 208 -8.36 0.13 -18.42
N THR A 209 -7.61 1.23 -18.44
CA THR A 209 -8.14 2.57 -18.26
C THR A 209 -8.41 3.19 -19.65
N PRO A 210 -9.50 3.91 -19.85
CA PRO A 210 -10.51 4.39 -18.90
C PRO A 210 -11.69 3.40 -18.69
N ASP A 211 -11.68 2.19 -19.26
CA ASP A 211 -12.81 1.27 -19.24
C ASP A 211 -13.26 0.90 -17.82
N CYS A 212 -12.31 0.76 -16.88
CA CYS A 212 -12.62 0.45 -15.49
C CYS A 212 -13.61 1.43 -14.86
N TRP A 213 -13.59 2.70 -15.26
CA TRP A 213 -14.50 3.75 -14.75
C TRP A 213 -15.92 3.61 -15.27
N ARG A 214 -16.11 2.90 -16.39
CA ARG A 214 -17.42 2.56 -16.95
C ARG A 214 -17.95 1.24 -16.43
N MET A 215 -17.09 0.42 -15.82
CA MET A 215 -17.39 -0.95 -15.38
C MET A 215 -17.27 -1.09 -13.85
N LEU A 216 -17.56 0.00 -13.12
CA LEU A 216 -17.52 -0.03 -11.65
C LEU A 216 -18.46 -1.12 -11.11
N PRO A 217 -17.99 -1.94 -10.19
CA PRO A 217 -18.77 -2.99 -9.56
C PRO A 217 -19.64 -2.41 -8.42
N PRO A 218 -20.51 -3.22 -7.81
CA PRO A 218 -21.05 -2.90 -6.50
C PRO A 218 -19.95 -2.50 -5.51
N GLN A 219 -20.26 -1.57 -4.59
CA GLN A 219 -19.27 -1.04 -3.66
C GLN A 219 -18.58 -2.13 -2.84
N LYS A 220 -19.35 -3.14 -2.41
CA LYS A 220 -18.82 -4.28 -1.65
C LYS A 220 -17.75 -5.04 -2.45
N ASP A 221 -18.03 -5.36 -3.71
CA ASP A 221 -17.12 -6.12 -4.57
C ASP A 221 -15.80 -5.37 -4.82
N PHE A 222 -15.86 -4.02 -4.93
CA PHE A 222 -14.67 -3.18 -5.01
C PHE A 222 -13.83 -3.25 -3.73
N ILE A 223 -14.47 -3.16 -2.55
CA ILE A 223 -13.77 -3.24 -1.26
C ILE A 223 -13.14 -4.62 -1.06
N GLU A 224 -13.85 -5.69 -1.43
CA GLU A 224 -13.34 -7.05 -1.39
C GLU A 224 -12.16 -7.25 -2.36
N SER A 225 -12.24 -6.72 -3.57
CA SER A 225 -11.12 -6.74 -4.53
C SER A 225 -9.87 -6.04 -4.01
N MET A 226 -10.03 -4.94 -3.27
CA MET A 226 -8.88 -4.30 -2.61
C MET A 226 -8.25 -5.22 -1.54
N ALA A 227 -9.06 -5.92 -0.75
CA ALA A 227 -8.55 -6.86 0.24
C ALA A 227 -7.83 -8.05 -0.40
N GLU A 228 -8.35 -8.58 -1.50
CA GLU A 228 -7.76 -9.68 -2.27
C GLU A 228 -6.41 -9.29 -2.88
N ALA A 229 -6.32 -8.11 -3.50
CA ALA A 229 -5.07 -7.56 -4.02
C ALA A 229 -4.05 -7.29 -2.89
N ALA A 230 -4.49 -6.73 -1.75
CA ALA A 230 -3.63 -6.55 -0.59
C ALA A 230 -3.08 -7.89 -0.09
N GLY A 231 -3.91 -8.94 -0.06
CA GLY A 231 -3.52 -10.29 0.30
C GLY A 231 -2.42 -10.86 -0.61
N ALA A 232 -2.55 -10.68 -1.92
CA ALA A 232 -1.52 -11.08 -2.87
C ALA A 232 -0.15 -10.42 -2.59
N VAL A 233 -0.15 -9.13 -2.25
CA VAL A 233 1.07 -8.40 -1.90
C VAL A 233 1.63 -8.85 -0.55
N VAL A 234 0.77 -9.13 0.45
CA VAL A 234 1.18 -9.70 1.75
C VAL A 234 1.86 -11.05 1.56
N ASP A 235 1.29 -11.95 0.75
CA ASP A 235 1.90 -13.25 0.44
C ASP A 235 3.24 -13.09 -0.27
N TYR A 236 3.34 -12.16 -1.22
CA TYR A 236 4.60 -11.86 -1.89
C TYR A 236 5.70 -11.38 -0.92
N MET A 237 5.35 -10.49 0.01
CA MET A 237 6.31 -9.94 0.97
C MET A 237 6.67 -10.93 2.08
N GLY A 238 5.74 -11.78 2.50
CA GLY A 238 5.90 -12.70 3.63
C GLY A 238 6.29 -11.97 4.92
N ASP A 239 7.29 -12.50 5.62
CA ASP A 239 7.81 -11.93 6.88
C ASP A 239 8.78 -10.75 6.70
N ARG A 240 8.98 -10.29 5.46
CA ARG A 240 9.92 -9.21 5.10
C ARG A 240 9.29 -7.82 5.17
N ALA A 241 8.09 -7.68 5.70
CA ALA A 241 7.35 -6.42 5.74
C ALA A 241 7.07 -5.94 7.16
N VAL A 242 7.00 -4.63 7.30
CA VAL A 242 6.49 -3.92 8.47
C VAL A 242 5.49 -2.85 8.02
N TYR A 243 4.49 -2.57 8.85
CA TYR A 243 3.40 -1.65 8.53
C TYR A 243 3.36 -0.53 9.55
N ILE A 244 3.32 0.71 9.07
CA ILE A 244 3.25 1.92 9.91
C ILE A 244 2.21 2.86 9.33
N SER A 245 1.35 3.41 10.18
CA SER A 245 0.33 4.42 9.82
C SER A 245 0.56 5.69 10.60
N VAL A 246 0.66 6.81 9.89
CA VAL A 246 0.71 8.15 10.48
C VAL A 246 -0.69 8.76 10.37
N MET A 247 -1.26 9.13 11.50
CA MET A 247 -2.59 9.72 11.63
C MET A 247 -2.46 11.22 11.92
N ASN A 248 -2.02 11.97 10.91
CA ASN A 248 -1.93 13.43 10.94
C ASN A 248 -2.60 14.05 9.71
N ASN A 249 -2.96 15.32 9.75
CA ASN A 249 -3.64 16.01 8.65
C ASN A 249 -4.80 15.17 8.07
N ILE A 250 -5.61 14.58 8.95
CA ILE A 250 -6.63 13.58 8.61
C ILE A 250 -7.80 14.24 7.88
N SER A 251 -7.69 14.39 6.56
CA SER A 251 -8.75 14.85 5.68
C SER A 251 -9.75 13.74 5.36
N ILE A 252 -10.98 14.10 4.98
CA ILE A 252 -11.96 13.17 4.38
C ILE A 252 -11.54 12.72 2.98
N ASP A 253 -10.62 13.44 2.34
CA ASP A 253 -10.07 13.13 1.03
C ASP A 253 -8.67 12.53 1.16
N CYS A 254 -8.27 11.78 0.14
CA CYS A 254 -6.94 11.17 0.13
C CYS A 254 -5.90 12.05 -0.57
N ASP A 255 -4.62 11.68 -0.41
CA ASP A 255 -3.50 12.33 -1.08
C ASP A 255 -3.60 12.30 -2.62
N CYS A 256 -4.52 11.53 -3.16
CA CYS A 256 -4.83 11.47 -4.58
C CYS A 256 -5.75 12.62 -5.08
N ASN A 257 -6.19 13.51 -4.19
CA ASN A 257 -6.91 14.72 -4.52
C ASN A 257 -5.95 15.91 -4.43
N GLY A 258 -5.77 16.67 -5.51
CA GLY A 258 -4.92 17.86 -5.55
C GLY A 258 -5.45 19.02 -4.69
N HIS A 259 -6.74 19.00 -4.36
CA HIS A 259 -7.41 20.02 -3.54
C HIS A 259 -8.25 19.34 -2.44
N PRO A 260 -7.61 18.65 -1.47
CA PRO A 260 -8.34 17.94 -0.43
C PRO A 260 -9.04 18.91 0.52
N ALA A 261 -10.15 18.45 1.10
CA ALA A 261 -10.80 19.18 2.16
C ALA A 261 -9.84 19.37 3.36
N LYS A 262 -10.00 20.47 4.09
CA LYS A 262 -9.23 20.69 5.30
C LYS A 262 -9.51 19.58 6.32
N PRO A 263 -8.49 19.13 7.08
CA PRO A 263 -8.70 18.24 8.22
C PRO A 263 -9.68 18.86 9.22
N GLU A 264 -10.68 18.09 9.64
CA GLU A 264 -11.63 18.48 10.68
C GLU A 264 -11.25 17.87 12.02
N MET A 265 -10.58 16.73 11.98
CA MET A 265 -10.14 15.93 13.12
C MET A 265 -8.72 16.33 13.53
N ALA A 266 -8.46 16.34 14.83
CA ALA A 266 -7.09 16.53 15.34
C ALA A 266 -6.18 15.35 14.93
N ASP A 267 -4.89 15.63 14.86
CA ASP A 267 -3.86 14.61 14.70
C ASP A 267 -3.92 13.64 15.88
N VAL A 268 -3.65 12.36 15.60
CA VAL A 268 -3.78 11.28 16.60
C VAL A 268 -2.42 10.74 17.02
N GLY A 269 -1.55 10.42 16.08
CA GLY A 269 -0.25 9.81 16.37
C GLY A 269 0.25 8.89 15.29
N ILE A 270 1.22 8.06 15.65
CA ILE A 270 1.82 7.04 14.78
C ILE A 270 1.53 5.67 15.36
N LEU A 271 1.05 4.76 14.50
CA LEU A 271 0.80 3.36 14.82
C LEU A 271 1.71 2.46 14.01
N ALA A 272 2.12 1.33 14.61
CA ALA A 272 2.94 0.34 13.91
C ALA A 272 2.55 -1.08 14.31
N SER A 273 2.49 -2.00 13.33
CA SER A 273 2.19 -3.41 13.57
C SER A 273 2.88 -4.31 12.54
N LEU A 274 3.01 -5.58 12.85
CA LEU A 274 3.38 -6.63 11.90
C LEU A 274 2.15 -7.26 11.21
N ASP A 275 0.96 -6.77 11.54
CA ASP A 275 -0.33 -7.21 11.01
C ASP A 275 -1.05 -5.99 10.38
N PRO A 276 -1.26 -5.97 9.05
CA PRO A 276 -1.87 -4.82 8.39
C PRO A 276 -3.36 -4.65 8.71
N VAL A 277 -4.08 -5.74 8.99
CA VAL A 277 -5.50 -5.70 9.37
C VAL A 277 -5.66 -5.10 10.77
N ALA A 278 -4.85 -5.56 11.72
CA ALA A 278 -4.84 -5.03 13.08
C ALA A 278 -4.45 -3.54 13.12
N LEU A 279 -3.47 -3.15 12.29
CA LEU A 279 -3.05 -1.76 12.17
C LEU A 279 -4.19 -0.86 11.69
N ASP A 280 -4.83 -1.23 10.58
CA ASP A 280 -5.94 -0.46 10.02
C ASP A 280 -7.15 -0.46 10.95
N LYS A 281 -7.45 -1.60 11.61
CA LYS A 281 -8.51 -1.68 12.62
C LYS A 281 -8.27 -0.72 13.78
N ALA A 282 -7.05 -0.66 14.31
CA ALA A 282 -6.71 0.27 15.38
C ALA A 282 -6.86 1.73 14.94
N CYS A 283 -6.45 2.08 13.72
CA CYS A 283 -6.66 3.43 13.17
C CYS A 283 -8.15 3.78 13.06
N VAL A 284 -8.97 2.85 12.55
CA VAL A 284 -10.43 3.01 12.44
C VAL A 284 -11.04 3.22 13.83
N ASP A 285 -10.69 2.39 14.80
CA ASP A 285 -11.21 2.50 16.18
C ASP A 285 -10.85 3.84 16.83
N LEU A 286 -9.65 4.37 16.58
CA LEU A 286 -9.24 5.69 17.05
C LEU A 286 -10.05 6.82 16.41
N VAL A 287 -10.42 6.71 15.12
CA VAL A 287 -11.36 7.66 14.50
C VAL A 287 -12.71 7.64 15.21
N TYR A 288 -13.22 6.45 15.53
CA TYR A 288 -14.51 6.31 16.24
C TYR A 288 -14.43 6.65 17.74
N ALA A 289 -13.23 6.67 18.33
CA ALA A 289 -13.01 7.13 19.68
C ALA A 289 -12.82 8.66 19.79
N SER A 290 -12.46 9.31 18.68
CA SER A 290 -12.26 10.77 18.62
C SER A 290 -13.56 11.54 18.79
N ASP A 291 -13.46 12.87 19.01
CA ASP A 291 -14.64 13.74 19.16
C ASP A 291 -15.64 13.50 18.01
N PRO A 292 -16.88 13.11 18.34
CA PRO A 292 -17.92 12.84 17.34
C PRO A 292 -18.21 14.01 16.39
N LYS A 293 -17.98 15.25 16.82
CA LYS A 293 -18.24 16.44 15.99
C LYS A 293 -17.18 16.57 14.91
N THR A 294 -15.90 16.46 15.28
CA THR A 294 -14.78 16.66 14.36
C THR A 294 -14.49 15.42 13.50
N SER A 295 -14.87 14.23 13.94
CA SER A 295 -14.72 12.99 13.16
C SER A 295 -15.97 12.60 12.33
N ALA A 296 -17.06 13.38 12.42
CA ALA A 296 -18.34 13.04 11.77
C ALA A 296 -18.24 12.84 10.26
N SER A 297 -17.57 13.75 9.57
CA SER A 297 -17.43 13.70 8.11
C SER A 297 -16.66 12.46 7.66
N LEU A 298 -15.57 12.13 8.38
CA LEU A 298 -14.74 10.95 8.08
C LEU A 298 -15.50 9.65 8.37
N ARG A 299 -16.17 9.54 9.52
CA ARG A 299 -17.01 8.38 9.85
C ARG A 299 -18.08 8.15 8.78
N LYS A 300 -18.82 9.20 8.42
CA LYS A 300 -19.84 9.13 7.36
C LYS A 300 -19.25 8.67 6.02
N ARG A 301 -18.04 9.13 5.68
CA ARG A 301 -17.33 8.68 4.48
C ARG A 301 -16.99 7.19 4.55
N MET A 302 -16.46 6.73 5.70
CA MET A 302 -16.10 5.33 5.92
C MET A 302 -17.32 4.41 5.83
N GLU A 303 -18.41 4.79 6.48
CA GLU A 303 -19.68 4.04 6.47
C GLU A 303 -20.32 4.01 5.09
N LYS A 304 -20.46 5.18 4.44
CA LYS A 304 -21.04 5.27 3.09
C LYS A 304 -20.33 4.42 2.07
N GLN A 305 -19.02 4.31 2.20
CA GLN A 305 -18.17 3.57 1.25
C GLN A 305 -17.87 2.14 1.72
N LEU A 306 -18.54 1.65 2.74
CA LEU A 306 -18.30 0.31 3.32
C LEU A 306 -16.80 0.10 3.66
N GLY A 307 -16.08 1.18 4.02
CA GLY A 307 -14.64 1.13 4.25
C GLY A 307 -14.19 0.06 5.23
N PRO A 308 -14.81 -0.08 6.43
CA PRO A 308 -14.44 -1.11 7.39
C PRO A 308 -14.58 -2.55 6.88
N HIS A 309 -15.44 -2.80 5.88
CA HIS A 309 -15.62 -4.14 5.29
C HIS A 309 -14.32 -4.73 4.69
N ILE A 310 -13.34 -3.89 4.32
CA ILE A 310 -12.02 -4.38 3.87
C ILE A 310 -11.32 -5.21 4.96
N LEU A 311 -11.53 -4.84 6.24
CA LEU A 311 -10.94 -5.56 7.38
C LEU A 311 -11.57 -6.93 7.56
N ASP A 312 -12.90 -7.02 7.40
CA ASP A 312 -13.64 -8.28 7.51
C ASP A 312 -13.20 -9.26 6.42
N HIS A 313 -13.11 -8.77 5.19
CA HIS A 313 -12.73 -9.61 4.06
C HIS A 313 -11.27 -10.05 4.15
N ALA A 314 -10.34 -9.14 4.48
CA ALA A 314 -8.92 -9.47 4.65
C ALA A 314 -8.67 -10.46 5.81
N GLU A 315 -9.38 -10.30 6.94
CA GLU A 315 -9.34 -11.27 8.05
C GLU A 315 -9.90 -12.62 7.62
N GLY A 316 -11.03 -12.65 6.90
CA GLY A 316 -11.64 -13.86 6.35
C GLY A 316 -10.71 -14.61 5.39
N LEU A 317 -9.88 -13.91 4.63
CA LEU A 317 -8.84 -14.47 3.77
C LEU A 317 -7.57 -14.91 4.55
N GLY A 318 -7.47 -14.60 5.85
CA GLY A 318 -6.35 -15.01 6.71
C GLY A 318 -5.14 -14.07 6.70
N TYR A 319 -5.27 -12.84 6.18
CA TYR A 319 -4.17 -11.87 6.05
C TYR A 319 -3.92 -10.98 7.26
N GLY A 320 -4.56 -11.28 8.37
CA GLY A 320 -4.37 -10.59 9.63
C GLY A 320 -5.53 -10.87 10.58
N THR A 321 -5.66 -10.07 11.64
CA THR A 321 -6.77 -10.16 12.58
C THR A 321 -7.24 -8.79 13.04
N LYS A 322 -8.54 -8.63 13.23
CA LYS A 322 -9.14 -7.43 13.84
C LYS A 322 -8.95 -7.38 15.36
N SER A 323 -8.55 -8.52 15.96
CA SER A 323 -8.23 -8.58 17.37
C SER A 323 -6.82 -8.05 17.61
N TYR A 324 -6.68 -6.99 18.39
CA TYR A 324 -5.39 -6.38 18.68
C TYR A 324 -5.27 -5.91 20.13
N LYS A 325 -4.02 -5.75 20.57
CA LYS A 325 -3.63 -5.05 21.80
C LYS A 325 -2.89 -3.78 21.41
N LEU A 326 -3.43 -2.61 21.81
CA LEU A 326 -2.74 -1.34 21.65
C LEU A 326 -1.71 -1.17 22.78
N VAL A 327 -0.46 -0.86 22.41
CA VAL A 327 0.65 -0.69 23.33
C VAL A 327 1.24 0.70 23.15
N SER A 328 1.14 1.55 24.18
CA SER A 328 1.74 2.88 24.15
C SER A 328 3.26 2.82 24.26
N LEU A 329 3.93 3.62 23.43
CA LEU A 329 5.37 3.83 23.48
C LEU A 329 5.74 5.06 24.32
N ASP A 330 4.77 5.84 24.80
CA ASP A 330 5.00 7.12 25.48
C ASP A 330 5.11 6.97 27.00
N GLY A 331 5.03 5.73 27.50
CA GLY A 331 5.07 5.43 28.93
C GLY A 331 3.74 5.65 29.67
N ASN A 332 2.71 6.16 28.99
CA ASN A 332 1.37 6.35 29.51
C ASN A 332 0.44 5.24 28.96
N GLU A 333 -0.78 5.16 29.51
CA GLU A 333 -1.80 4.31 28.90
C GLU A 333 -2.08 4.76 27.44
N PRO A 334 -2.29 3.80 26.52
CA PRO A 334 -2.67 4.14 25.16
C PRO A 334 -4.06 4.81 25.15
N PRO A 335 -4.37 5.62 24.12
CA PRO A 335 -5.69 6.22 24.01
C PRO A 335 -6.76 5.13 24.01
N SER A 336 -7.91 5.42 24.62
CA SER A 336 -9.05 4.50 24.57
C SER A 336 -9.52 4.33 23.13
N THR A 337 -9.79 3.11 22.75
CA THR A 337 -10.36 2.79 21.43
C THR A 337 -11.82 2.45 21.58
N LYS A 338 -12.68 2.96 20.71
CA LYS A 338 -14.05 2.52 20.60
C LYS A 338 -14.13 1.45 19.52
N ARG A 339 -14.21 0.19 19.93
CA ARG A 339 -14.36 -0.92 18.98
C ARG A 339 -15.65 -0.77 18.19
N VAL A 340 -15.53 -0.89 16.89
CA VAL A 340 -16.64 -0.95 15.95
C VAL A 340 -16.64 -2.36 15.39
N ASP A 341 -17.72 -3.10 15.69
CA ASP A 341 -17.90 -4.48 15.22
C ASP A 341 -18.27 -4.50 13.73
#